data_d1e8e4f57d3887dc7550e9e74f084107
#
_entry.id   d1e8e4f57d3887dc7550e9e74f084107
#
_cell.length_a   1.000
_cell.length_b   1.000
_cell.length_c   1.000
_cell.angle_alpha   90.00
_cell.angle_beta   90.00
_cell.angle_gamma   90.00
#
_symmetry.space_group_name_H-M   'P 1'
#
loop_
_entity.id
_entity.type
_entity.pdbx_description
1 polymer ?
#
loop_
_entity_poly.entity_id
_entity_poly.type
_entity_poly.pdbx_seq_one_letter_code
_entity_poly.pdbx_strand_id
1 'polypeptide(L)' 'MNLLEHYIEEVVLEKPFKADWTKQHKDKFVEIEMIVNVHGGLSSAHKIFTVDKWKEVKEKGFYIA' A
#
# COMPACT_ATOMS: atom_id res chain seq x y z
N MET A 1 -5.40 -17.90 -9.57
CA MET A 1 -4.47 -16.85 -9.07
C MET A 1 -4.46 -16.90 -7.54
N ASN A 2 -3.29 -17.02 -6.96
CA ASN A 2 -3.16 -17.06 -5.51
C ASN A 2 -2.91 -15.67 -4.96
N LEU A 3 -3.81 -15.22 -4.08
CA LEU A 3 -3.61 -13.97 -3.38
C LEU A 3 -2.81 -14.25 -2.11
N LEU A 4 -1.77 -13.47 -1.90
CA LEU A 4 -0.86 -13.66 -0.79
C LEU A 4 -0.94 -12.48 0.18
N GLU A 5 -0.78 -12.77 1.47
CA GLU A 5 -0.68 -11.74 2.49
C GLU A 5 0.71 -11.13 2.46
N HIS A 6 0.75 -9.81 2.30
CA HIS A 6 1.99 -9.04 2.27
C HIS A 6 2.07 -8.27 3.59
N TYR A 7 2.89 -8.77 4.52
CA TYR A 7 3.05 -8.13 5.83
C TYR A 7 4.02 -6.97 5.73
N ILE A 8 3.64 -5.84 6.26
CA ILE A 8 4.46 -4.62 6.20
C ILE A 8 5.51 -4.67 7.31
N GLU A 9 6.79 -4.74 6.91
CA GLU A 9 7.91 -4.71 7.84
C GLU A 9 8.36 -3.28 8.11
N GLU A 10 8.38 -2.44 7.08
CA GLU A 10 8.81 -1.05 7.20
C GLU A 10 8.17 -0.21 6.12
N VAL A 11 7.74 0.98 6.48
CA VAL A 11 7.27 1.99 5.52
C VAL A 11 8.44 2.91 5.23
N VAL A 12 8.92 2.88 3.99
CA VAL A 12 10.08 3.66 3.55
C VAL A 12 9.65 5.06 3.11
N LEU A 13 8.52 5.14 2.42
CA LEU A 13 8.00 6.40 1.90
C LEU A 13 6.49 6.40 1.95
N GLU A 14 5.90 7.51 2.37
CA GLU A 14 4.46 7.72 2.35
C GLU A 14 4.23 9.18 1.95
N LYS A 15 3.56 9.39 0.82
CA LYS A 15 3.26 10.73 0.34
C LYS A 15 1.94 10.77 -0.41
N PRO A 16 1.28 11.93 -0.46
CA PRO A 16 0.07 12.08 -1.27
C PRO A 16 0.37 11.79 -2.74
N PHE A 17 -0.53 11.09 -3.41
CA PHE A 17 -0.41 10.80 -4.83
C PHE A 17 -1.43 11.62 -5.61
N LYS A 18 -0.96 12.32 -6.65
CA LYS A 18 -1.80 13.10 -7.53
C LYS A 18 -1.45 12.79 -8.97
N ALA A 19 -2.48 12.50 -9.76
CA ALA A 19 -2.36 12.30 -11.19
C ALA A 19 -3.62 12.84 -11.83
N ASP A 20 -3.64 13.00 -13.16
CA ASP A 20 -4.81 13.57 -13.83
C ASP A 20 -6.08 12.78 -13.54
N TRP A 21 -5.99 11.45 -13.48
CA TRP A 21 -7.15 10.60 -13.21
C TRP A 21 -7.66 10.72 -11.77
N THR A 22 -6.80 11.11 -10.81
CA THR A 22 -7.23 11.24 -9.41
C THR A 22 -8.17 12.42 -9.20
N LYS A 23 -8.15 13.39 -10.08
CA LYS A 23 -9.05 14.54 -10.00
C LYS A 23 -10.52 14.16 -10.23
N GLN A 24 -10.73 13.02 -10.89
CA GLN A 24 -12.08 12.53 -11.20
C GLN A 24 -12.64 11.67 -10.06
N HIS A 25 -11.83 11.38 -9.04
CA HIS A 25 -12.24 10.57 -7.89
C HIS A 25 -12.43 11.46 -6.67
N LYS A 26 -13.42 11.12 -5.85
CA LYS A 26 -13.65 11.82 -4.59
C LYS A 26 -12.63 11.46 -3.54
N ASP A 27 -12.04 10.27 -3.65
CA ASP A 27 -11.08 9.77 -2.68
C ASP A 27 -9.70 10.37 -2.92
N LYS A 28 -8.98 10.55 -1.84
CA LYS A 28 -7.57 10.94 -1.90
C LYS A 28 -6.73 9.67 -1.97
N PHE A 29 -5.60 9.77 -2.66
CA PHE A 29 -4.68 8.63 -2.85
C PHE A 29 -3.33 8.93 -2.21
N VAL A 30 -2.65 7.87 -1.80
CA VAL A 30 -1.30 7.95 -1.24
C VAL A 30 -0.40 6.97 -1.96
N GLU A 31 0.85 7.38 -2.15
CA GLU A 31 1.90 6.55 -2.75
C GLU A 31 2.78 6.02 -1.62
N ILE A 32 2.96 4.71 -1.58
CA ILE A 32 3.68 4.05 -0.49
C ILE A 32 4.80 3.20 -1.06
N GLU A 33 6.01 3.40 -0.53
CA GLU A 33 7.13 2.47 -0.72
C GLU A 33 7.39 1.79 0.61
N MET A 34 7.49 0.48 0.60
CA MET A 34 7.60 -0.29 1.83
C MET A 34 8.38 -1.58 1.61
N ILE A 35 8.85 -2.14 2.71
CA ILE A 35 9.44 -3.47 2.73
C ILE A 35 8.36 -4.41 3.25
N VAL A 36 8.07 -5.46 2.51
CA VAL A 36 7.04 -6.44 2.87
C VAL A 36 7.64 -7.83 3.02
N ASN A 37 6.98 -8.62 3.85
CA ASN A 37 7.34 -10.02 4.09
C ASN A 37 6.24 -10.89 3.47
N VAL A 38 6.63 -11.73 2.52
CA VAL A 38 5.74 -12.71 1.90
C VAL A 38 6.38 -14.08 2.06
N HIS A 39 5.72 -14.95 2.83
CA HIS A 39 6.22 -16.31 3.12
C HIS A 39 7.66 -16.32 3.67
N GLY A 40 7.99 -15.36 4.52
CA GLY A 40 9.32 -15.28 5.12
C GLY A 40 10.36 -14.59 4.26
N GLY A 41 10.02 -14.19 3.04
CA GLY A 41 10.93 -13.46 2.14
C GLY A 41 10.64 -11.97 2.14
N LEU A 42 11.68 -11.15 2.32
CA LEU A 42 11.55 -9.70 2.30
C LEU A 42 11.70 -9.19 0.87
N SER A 43 10.86 -8.24 0.50
CA SER A 43 10.98 -7.56 -0.79
C SER A 43 10.46 -6.14 -0.68
N SER A 44 10.89 -5.28 -1.59
CA SER A 44 10.37 -3.91 -1.65
C SER A 44 9.09 -3.91 -2.49
N ALA A 45 8.14 -3.08 -2.08
CA ALA A 45 6.88 -2.93 -2.79
C ALA A 45 6.56 -1.45 -2.95
N HIS A 46 5.96 -1.11 -4.08
CA HIS A 46 5.47 0.24 -4.35
C HIS A 46 4.00 0.14 -4.70
N LYS A 47 3.16 0.80 -3.93
CA LYS A 47 1.71 0.72 -4.08
C LYS A 47 1.07 2.09 -3.98
N ILE A 48 -0.09 2.22 -4.62
CA ILE A 48 -0.94 3.39 -4.50
C ILE A 48 -2.27 2.93 -3.92
N PHE A 49 -2.62 3.47 -2.77
CA PHE A 49 -3.87 3.16 -2.08
C PHE A 49 -4.71 4.42 -1.94
N THR A 50 -6.03 4.23 -1.74
CA THR A 50 -6.82 5.32 -1.19
C THR A 50 -6.40 5.53 0.26
N VAL A 51 -6.62 6.74 0.78
CA VAL A 51 -6.28 7.05 2.18
C VAL A 51 -7.00 6.08 3.13
N ASP A 52 -8.27 5.79 2.86
CA ASP A 52 -9.05 4.89 3.71
C ASP A 52 -8.50 3.47 3.67
N LYS A 53 -8.13 2.98 2.48
CA LYS A 53 -7.55 1.64 2.33
C LYS A 53 -6.20 1.54 3.03
N TRP A 54 -5.36 2.56 2.88
CA TRP A 54 -4.06 2.61 3.53
C TRP A 54 -4.19 2.58 5.05
N LYS A 55 -5.17 3.33 5.57
CA LYS A 55 -5.45 3.34 7.01
C LYS A 55 -5.80 1.95 7.51
N GLU A 56 -6.66 1.24 6.76
CA GLU A 56 -7.03 -0.13 7.08
C GLU A 56 -5.82 -1.08 7.05
N VAL A 57 -4.97 -0.95 6.02
CA VAL A 57 -3.76 -1.75 5.89
C VAL A 57 -2.84 -1.52 7.07
N LYS A 58 -2.66 -0.28 7.51
CA LYS A 58 -1.82 0.03 8.66
C LYS A 58 -2.36 -0.60 9.95
N GLU A 59 -3.67 -0.61 10.12
CA GLU A 59 -4.30 -1.22 11.30
C GLU A 59 -4.09 -2.73 11.32
N LYS A 60 -4.23 -3.38 10.17
CA LYS A 60 -4.07 -4.83 10.05
C LYS A 60 -2.61 -5.26 10.01
N GLY A 61 -1.74 -4.41 9.49
CA GLY A 61 -0.32 -4.72 9.32
C GLY A 61 -0.01 -5.51 8.06
N PHE A 62 -0.99 -5.75 7.19
CA PHE A 62 -0.78 -6.47 5.94
C PHE A 62 -1.83 -6.09 4.90
N TYR A 63 -1.54 -6.41 3.64
CA TYR A 63 -2.52 -6.32 2.57
C TYR A 63 -2.45 -7.60 1.72
N ILE A 64 -3.49 -7.84 0.94
CA ILE A 64 -3.58 -9.03 0.08
C ILE A 64 -3.40 -8.62 -1.37
N ALA A 65 -2.49 -9.29 -2.05
CA ALA A 65 -2.21 -9.01 -3.46
C ALA A 65 -1.82 -10.27 -4.22
#